data_149b371414574c688cf01f8705e401ab
#
_entry.id   149b371414574c688cf01f8705e401ab
#
_cell.length_a   1.000
_cell.length_b   1.000
_cell.length_c   1.000
_cell.angle_alpha   90.00
_cell.angle_beta   90.00
_cell.angle_gamma   90.00
#
_symmetry.space_group_name_H-M   'P 1'
#
loop_
_entity.id
_entity.type
_entity.pdbx_description
1 polymer ?
#
loop_
_entity_poly.entity_id
_entity_poly.type
_entity_poly.pdbx_seq_one_letter_code
_entity_poly.pdbx_strand_id
1 'polypeptide(L)'
;MGVIHTSCPKCGSKDNVAIYEDGHEYCFTPGCNYFKPSDSSFPVPMTKTTANEIETIVGDYVDIPSRCLKAEVCKKATYFKAMHGGEPAYYCPIYDNNRVLTGYKIRKKDKQFLQVGSNPDSTFLFQHMWGKNNKLLVIFEGEKDALSYMQVREGWPAVSIPNGCESGSKTIKAQLEWLLTFEIVILCYDNDAHGKKAALRDVQLLPPRKGKIGVIEGYKDANEALQAGDFKAITSMVFNAKEYEPDGIVCADKLLSLVLEDPKVDSVSY
;
A
#
# COMPACT_ATOMS: atom_id res chain seq x y z
N MET A 1 -7.39 -24.51 -14.50
CA MET A 1 -6.74 -25.77 -14.21
C MET A 1 -6.73 -25.91 -12.70
N GLY A 2 -7.07 -27.06 -12.16
CA GLY A 2 -7.44 -27.17 -10.76
C GLY A 2 -6.31 -27.69 -9.90
N VAL A 3 -6.07 -27.01 -8.80
CA VAL A 3 -5.23 -27.52 -7.71
C VAL A 3 -5.97 -28.71 -7.08
N ILE A 4 -5.30 -29.85 -6.94
CA ILE A 4 -5.86 -31.04 -6.28
C ILE A 4 -5.55 -30.94 -4.79
N HIS A 5 -6.56 -31.12 -3.94
CA HIS A 5 -6.40 -31.15 -2.49
C HIS A 5 -6.37 -32.59 -1.95
N THR A 6 -5.48 -32.86 -0.98
CA THR A 6 -5.32 -34.16 -0.38
C THR A 6 -4.96 -34.10 1.11
N SER A 7 -4.91 -35.26 1.77
CA SER A 7 -4.52 -35.35 3.18
C SER A 7 -3.03 -35.10 3.38
N CYS A 8 -2.69 -34.44 4.49
CA CYS A 8 -1.30 -34.13 4.82
C CYS A 8 -0.62 -35.30 5.52
N PRO A 9 0.49 -35.85 5.02
CA PRO A 9 1.21 -36.96 5.67
C PRO A 9 1.92 -36.53 6.97
N LYS A 10 2.11 -35.20 7.19
CA LYS A 10 2.81 -34.68 8.36
C LYS A 10 1.84 -34.37 9.52
N CYS A 11 0.74 -33.68 9.26
CA CYS A 11 -0.18 -33.25 10.32
C CYS A 11 -1.53 -33.97 10.33
N GLY A 12 -1.79 -34.86 9.35
CA GLY A 12 -3.02 -35.64 9.28
C GLY A 12 -4.27 -34.85 8.87
N SER A 13 -4.15 -33.59 8.47
CA SER A 13 -5.29 -32.83 7.93
C SER A 13 -5.83 -33.49 6.67
N LYS A 14 -7.17 -33.53 6.51
CA LYS A 14 -7.81 -34.36 5.47
C LYS A 14 -7.68 -33.81 4.04
N ASP A 15 -7.54 -32.48 3.88
CA ASP A 15 -7.65 -31.79 2.59
C ASP A 15 -6.80 -30.51 2.47
N ASN A 16 -5.86 -30.27 3.39
CA ASN A 16 -5.08 -29.05 3.44
C ASN A 16 -3.76 -29.11 2.65
N VAL A 17 -3.45 -30.18 1.95
CA VAL A 17 -2.32 -30.23 1.02
C VAL A 17 -2.81 -29.92 -0.37
N ALA A 18 -2.24 -28.88 -0.96
CA ALA A 18 -2.40 -28.58 -2.37
C ALA A 18 -1.28 -29.25 -3.17
N ILE A 19 -1.66 -29.95 -4.22
CA ILE A 19 -0.74 -30.50 -5.23
C ILE A 19 -0.83 -29.61 -6.46
N TYR A 20 0.30 -29.08 -6.87
CA TYR A 20 0.43 -28.17 -8.01
C TYR A 20 0.80 -28.93 -9.28
N GLU A 21 0.61 -28.30 -10.43
CA GLU A 21 0.84 -28.93 -11.75
C GLU A 21 2.29 -29.42 -11.99
N ASP A 22 3.26 -28.80 -11.33
CA ASP A 22 4.67 -29.23 -11.35
C ASP A 22 4.99 -30.35 -10.37
N GLY A 23 3.99 -30.85 -9.65
CA GLY A 23 4.08 -31.94 -8.69
C GLY A 23 4.58 -31.57 -7.31
N HIS A 24 4.88 -30.27 -7.03
CA HIS A 24 5.18 -29.89 -5.66
C HIS A 24 3.91 -29.86 -4.79
N GLU A 25 4.10 -30.14 -3.50
CA GLU A 25 3.01 -30.21 -2.53
C GLU A 25 3.26 -29.23 -1.37
N TYR A 26 2.21 -28.55 -0.92
CA TYR A 26 2.28 -27.64 0.24
C TYR A 26 1.06 -27.81 1.14
N CYS A 27 1.28 -27.88 2.46
CA CYS A 27 0.20 -27.95 3.44
C CYS A 27 -0.12 -26.58 4.04
N PHE A 28 -1.38 -26.17 3.94
CA PHE A 28 -1.89 -24.90 4.46
C PHE A 28 -2.33 -24.95 5.93
N THR A 29 -2.16 -26.09 6.63
CA THR A 29 -2.46 -26.15 8.06
C THR A 29 -1.49 -25.28 8.85
N PRO A 30 -1.95 -24.31 9.66
CA PRO A 30 -1.09 -23.45 10.46
C PRO A 30 -0.08 -24.26 11.29
N GLY A 31 1.20 -23.96 11.16
CA GLY A 31 2.30 -24.61 11.89
C GLY A 31 2.73 -25.96 11.32
N CYS A 32 2.12 -26.48 10.27
CA CYS A 32 2.48 -27.79 9.70
C CYS A 32 3.83 -27.79 8.97
N ASN A 33 4.11 -26.78 8.16
CA ASN A 33 5.34 -26.65 7.35
C ASN A 33 5.67 -27.92 6.53
N TYR A 34 4.66 -28.65 6.04
CA TYR A 34 4.88 -29.72 5.09
C TYR A 34 5.05 -29.15 3.70
N PHE A 35 6.18 -29.46 3.09
CA PHE A 35 6.50 -29.11 1.71
C PHE A 35 7.22 -30.32 1.08
N LYS A 36 6.78 -30.71 -0.12
CA LYS A 36 7.44 -31.68 -0.95
C LYS A 36 7.81 -30.99 -2.27
N PRO A 37 9.10 -30.90 -2.63
CA PRO A 37 9.49 -30.33 -3.92
C PRO A 37 9.03 -31.21 -5.08
N SER A 38 8.88 -30.62 -6.26
CA SER A 38 8.64 -31.36 -7.49
C SER A 38 9.79 -32.33 -7.75
N ASP A 39 9.48 -33.58 -8.16
CA ASP A 39 10.50 -34.52 -8.60
C ASP A 39 11.15 -34.00 -9.89
N SER A 40 12.33 -33.39 -9.77
CA SER A 40 13.06 -32.74 -10.84
C SER A 40 13.83 -33.73 -11.72
N SER A 41 13.16 -34.76 -12.23
CA SER A 41 13.71 -35.62 -13.28
C SER A 41 13.19 -35.29 -14.69
N PHE A 42 12.28 -34.35 -14.82
CA PHE A 42 11.91 -33.76 -16.09
C PHE A 42 12.52 -32.37 -16.19
N PRO A 43 13.29 -32.06 -17.26
CA PRO A 43 13.59 -30.67 -17.56
C PRO A 43 12.24 -30.01 -17.83
N VAL A 44 11.71 -29.31 -16.83
CA VAL A 44 10.64 -28.35 -17.07
C VAL A 44 11.22 -27.43 -18.14
N PRO A 45 10.63 -27.33 -19.33
CA PRO A 45 11.00 -26.24 -20.19
C PRO A 45 10.77 -25.02 -19.33
N MET A 46 11.84 -24.28 -19.01
CA MET A 46 11.69 -22.90 -18.61
C MET A 46 11.08 -22.21 -19.84
N THR A 47 9.77 -22.39 -20.02
CA THR A 47 9.01 -21.36 -20.66
C THR A 47 9.30 -20.15 -19.78
N LYS A 48 10.29 -19.34 -20.20
CA LYS A 48 10.24 -17.92 -19.97
C LYS A 48 8.80 -17.61 -20.29
N THR A 49 7.99 -17.40 -19.26
CA THR A 49 6.70 -16.76 -19.41
C THR A 49 7.12 -15.44 -20.05
N THR A 50 7.04 -15.40 -21.37
CA THR A 50 7.03 -14.14 -22.11
C THR A 50 6.01 -13.37 -21.34
N ALA A 51 6.45 -12.27 -20.72
CA ALA A 51 5.56 -11.35 -20.06
C ALA A 51 4.42 -11.18 -21.06
N ASN A 52 3.25 -11.77 -20.76
CA ASN A 52 2.08 -11.58 -21.61
C ASN A 52 1.94 -10.07 -21.66
N GLU A 53 2.20 -9.51 -22.84
CA GLU A 53 2.01 -8.08 -23.06
C GLU A 53 0.59 -7.80 -22.64
N ILE A 54 0.43 -7.08 -21.52
CA ILE A 54 -0.89 -6.74 -21.04
C ILE A 54 -1.52 -5.85 -22.06
N GLU A 55 -2.69 -6.25 -22.54
CA GLU A 55 -3.47 -5.47 -23.47
C GLU A 55 -3.68 -4.05 -22.88
N THR A 56 -3.29 -3.05 -23.65
CA THR A 56 -3.52 -1.67 -23.26
C THR A 56 -5.00 -1.35 -23.35
N ILE A 57 -5.63 -1.22 -22.19
CA ILE A 57 -7.06 -0.87 -22.12
C ILE A 57 -7.19 0.65 -22.25
N VAL A 58 -8.04 1.07 -23.18
CA VAL A 58 -8.37 2.48 -23.40
C VAL A 58 -9.71 2.78 -22.72
N GLY A 59 -9.79 3.92 -22.05
CA GLY A 59 -11.00 4.38 -21.39
C GLY A 59 -11.07 5.89 -21.28
N ASP A 60 -12.13 6.37 -20.66
CA ASP A 60 -12.43 7.80 -20.53
C ASP A 60 -12.04 8.33 -19.16
N TYR A 61 -11.40 9.49 -19.12
CA TYR A 61 -11.18 10.25 -17.91
C TYR A 61 -12.43 11.10 -17.63
N VAL A 62 -13.14 10.72 -16.57
CA VAL A 62 -14.43 11.35 -16.24
C VAL A 62 -14.44 11.85 -14.80
N ASP A 63 -15.26 12.86 -14.53
CA ASP A 63 -15.60 13.22 -13.17
C ASP A 63 -16.24 12.03 -12.45
N ILE A 64 -15.96 11.88 -11.17
CA ILE A 64 -16.60 10.89 -10.29
C ILE A 64 -17.41 11.65 -9.23
N PRO A 65 -18.63 12.12 -9.55
CA PRO A 65 -19.38 13.01 -8.67
C PRO A 65 -19.65 12.43 -7.29
N SER A 66 -19.89 11.11 -7.21
CA SER A 66 -20.11 10.39 -5.94
C SER A 66 -18.88 10.36 -5.02
N ARG A 67 -17.75 10.86 -5.51
CA ARG A 67 -16.47 10.94 -4.78
C ARG A 67 -15.84 12.32 -4.86
N CYS A 68 -16.53 13.29 -5.45
CA CYS A 68 -16.03 14.65 -5.70
C CYS A 68 -14.67 14.69 -6.42
N LEU A 69 -14.33 13.64 -7.18
CA LEU A 69 -13.08 13.57 -7.96
C LEU A 69 -13.31 14.12 -9.36
N LYS A 70 -12.38 14.96 -9.82
CA LYS A 70 -12.41 15.60 -11.14
C LYS A 70 -11.69 14.77 -12.19
N ALA A 71 -12.17 14.86 -13.44
CA ALA A 71 -11.54 14.21 -14.59
C ALA A 71 -10.06 14.59 -14.75
N GLU A 72 -9.70 15.81 -14.36
CA GLU A 72 -8.31 16.32 -14.46
C GLU A 72 -7.34 15.52 -13.59
N VAL A 73 -7.68 15.26 -12.30
CA VAL A 73 -6.83 14.43 -11.43
C VAL A 73 -6.82 12.99 -11.89
N CYS A 74 -7.96 12.47 -12.35
CA CYS A 74 -8.06 11.13 -12.90
C CYS A 74 -7.15 10.97 -14.13
N LYS A 75 -7.13 11.97 -15.03
CA LYS A 75 -6.26 11.98 -16.20
C LYS A 75 -4.78 12.02 -15.83
N LYS A 76 -4.38 12.90 -14.90
CA LYS A 76 -2.99 12.98 -14.42
C LYS A 76 -2.53 11.66 -13.80
N ALA A 77 -3.39 11.01 -13.04
CA ALA A 77 -3.12 9.74 -12.36
C ALA A 77 -3.35 8.50 -13.24
N THR A 78 -3.72 8.67 -14.50
CA THR A 78 -4.10 7.56 -15.40
C THR A 78 -5.20 6.65 -14.84
N TYR A 79 -6.08 7.21 -14.00
CA TYR A 79 -7.22 6.52 -13.42
C TYR A 79 -8.46 6.76 -14.30
N PHE A 80 -8.92 5.76 -15.01
CA PHE A 80 -9.93 5.92 -16.05
C PHE A 80 -11.12 4.96 -15.92
N LYS A 81 -12.20 5.26 -16.60
CA LYS A 81 -13.40 4.44 -16.69
C LYS A 81 -13.41 3.72 -18.03
N ALA A 82 -13.63 2.40 -18.00
CA ALA A 82 -13.82 1.57 -19.19
C ALA A 82 -14.82 0.46 -18.92
N MET A 83 -15.22 -0.27 -19.94
CA MET A 83 -16.11 -1.44 -19.81
C MET A 83 -15.33 -2.67 -19.36
N HIS A 84 -15.86 -3.42 -18.39
CA HIS A 84 -15.35 -4.69 -17.93
C HIS A 84 -16.47 -5.73 -17.86
N GLY A 85 -16.44 -6.72 -18.76
CA GLY A 85 -17.50 -7.74 -18.81
C GLY A 85 -18.89 -7.18 -19.06
N GLY A 86 -19.00 -6.12 -19.87
CA GLY A 86 -20.28 -5.46 -20.20
C GLY A 86 -20.73 -4.39 -19.20
N GLU A 87 -20.01 -4.17 -18.10
CA GLU A 87 -20.32 -3.17 -17.09
C GLU A 87 -19.24 -2.11 -16.97
N PRO A 88 -19.59 -0.84 -16.62
CA PRO A 88 -18.60 0.19 -16.40
C PRO A 88 -17.81 -0.07 -15.12
N ALA A 89 -16.48 0.04 -15.21
CA ALA A 89 -15.54 -0.10 -14.10
C ALA A 89 -14.46 0.98 -14.16
N TYR A 90 -13.80 1.22 -13.02
CA TYR A 90 -12.65 2.11 -12.94
C TYR A 90 -11.36 1.30 -12.93
N TYR A 91 -10.40 1.75 -13.72
CA TYR A 91 -9.11 1.11 -13.91
C TYR A 91 -8.00 1.96 -13.33
N CYS A 92 -7.16 1.34 -12.54
CA CYS A 92 -5.91 1.90 -12.05
C CYS A 92 -4.76 1.06 -12.61
N PRO A 93 -3.97 1.57 -13.55
CA PRO A 93 -2.84 0.84 -14.10
C PRO A 93 -1.78 0.55 -13.05
N ILE A 94 -1.18 -0.63 -13.14
CA ILE A 94 -0.05 -1.07 -12.31
C ILE A 94 1.18 -1.10 -13.20
N TYR A 95 2.21 -0.39 -12.79
CA TYR A 95 3.49 -0.33 -13.48
C TYR A 95 4.58 -0.96 -12.61
N ASP A 96 5.55 -1.60 -13.25
CA ASP A 96 6.76 -2.05 -12.58
C ASP A 96 7.75 -0.89 -12.29
N ASN A 97 8.90 -1.20 -11.71
CA ASN A 97 9.94 -0.22 -11.40
C ASN A 97 10.57 0.43 -12.66
N ASN A 98 10.40 -0.19 -13.83
CA ASN A 98 10.85 0.33 -15.13
C ASN A 98 9.74 1.15 -15.83
N ARG A 99 8.61 1.37 -15.18
CA ARG A 99 7.41 2.04 -15.74
C ARG A 99 6.77 1.28 -16.89
N VAL A 100 6.95 -0.04 -16.94
CA VAL A 100 6.25 -0.91 -17.88
C VAL A 100 4.90 -1.29 -17.27
N LEU A 101 3.83 -1.20 -18.06
CA LEU A 101 2.50 -1.61 -17.66
C LEU A 101 2.47 -3.13 -17.45
N THR A 102 2.10 -3.58 -16.26
CA THR A 102 2.08 -5.00 -15.88
C THR A 102 0.72 -5.49 -15.45
N GLY A 103 -0.22 -4.58 -15.19
CA GLY A 103 -1.55 -4.95 -14.75
C GLY A 103 -2.47 -3.78 -14.54
N TYR A 104 -3.66 -4.11 -14.09
CA TYR A 104 -4.68 -3.15 -13.69
C TYR A 104 -5.36 -3.61 -12.41
N LYS A 105 -5.53 -2.69 -11.46
CA LYS A 105 -6.53 -2.83 -10.41
C LYS A 105 -7.84 -2.28 -10.95
N ILE A 106 -8.89 -3.11 -10.92
CA ILE A 106 -10.19 -2.78 -11.49
C ILE A 106 -11.20 -2.71 -10.34
N ARG A 107 -11.97 -1.63 -10.30
CA ARG A 107 -13.03 -1.43 -9.31
C ARG A 107 -14.38 -1.37 -9.98
N LYS A 108 -15.23 -2.34 -9.69
CA LYS A 108 -16.62 -2.40 -10.12
C LYS A 108 -17.56 -1.60 -9.20
N LYS A 109 -18.79 -1.43 -9.63
CA LYS A 109 -19.83 -0.65 -8.93
C LYS A 109 -20.09 -1.16 -7.50
N ASP A 110 -20.11 -2.47 -7.30
CA ASP A 110 -20.47 -3.11 -6.03
C ASP A 110 -19.29 -3.29 -5.05
N LYS A 111 -18.31 -2.39 -5.12
CA LYS A 111 -17.07 -2.45 -4.32
C LYS A 111 -16.24 -3.72 -4.56
N GLN A 112 -16.52 -4.47 -5.60
CA GLN A 112 -15.69 -5.60 -6.00
C GLN A 112 -14.40 -5.07 -6.63
N PHE A 113 -13.29 -5.68 -6.20
CA PHE A 113 -11.98 -5.43 -6.75
C PHE A 113 -11.52 -6.64 -7.53
N LEU A 114 -10.97 -6.40 -8.70
CA LEU A 114 -10.31 -7.40 -9.51
C LEU A 114 -8.91 -6.89 -9.86
N GLN A 115 -7.99 -7.81 -10.03
CA GLN A 115 -6.69 -7.50 -10.62
C GLN A 115 -6.52 -8.32 -11.88
N VAL A 116 -6.13 -7.67 -12.96
CA VAL A 116 -5.73 -8.29 -14.21
C VAL A 116 -4.25 -8.04 -14.40
N GLY A 117 -3.51 -9.06 -14.83
CA GLY A 117 -2.06 -8.99 -14.87
C GLY A 117 -1.40 -9.15 -13.50
N SER A 118 -0.25 -8.57 -13.32
CA SER A 118 0.59 -8.75 -12.13
C SER A 118 1.14 -7.43 -11.59
N ASN A 119 1.67 -7.49 -10.39
CA ASN A 119 2.53 -6.45 -9.82
C ASN A 119 3.83 -7.13 -9.34
N PRO A 120 4.75 -7.46 -10.25
CA PRO A 120 5.93 -8.27 -9.94
C PRO A 120 6.83 -7.61 -8.91
N ASP A 121 6.93 -6.29 -8.96
CA ASP A 121 7.81 -5.50 -8.10
C ASP A 121 7.10 -5.00 -6.84
N SER A 122 5.84 -5.37 -6.62
CA SER A 122 5.01 -4.86 -5.53
C SER A 122 5.06 -3.32 -5.43
N THR A 123 4.93 -2.63 -6.57
CA THR A 123 4.94 -1.16 -6.66
C THR A 123 3.66 -0.56 -6.09
N PHE A 124 3.73 0.67 -5.61
CA PHE A 124 2.54 1.42 -5.23
C PHE A 124 1.74 1.84 -6.47
N LEU A 125 0.43 1.96 -6.34
CA LEU A 125 -0.39 2.64 -7.34
C LEU A 125 0.04 4.10 -7.42
N PHE A 126 0.12 4.65 -8.63
CA PHE A 126 0.59 6.01 -8.95
C PHE A 126 2.09 6.26 -8.72
N GLN A 127 2.89 5.27 -8.32
CA GLN A 127 4.34 5.42 -8.13
C GLN A 127 5.03 5.91 -9.40
N HIS A 128 4.58 5.47 -10.57
CA HIS A 128 5.14 5.83 -11.87
C HIS A 128 5.09 7.34 -12.18
N MET A 129 4.21 8.08 -11.50
CA MET A 129 4.08 9.54 -11.66
C MET A 129 5.22 10.31 -11.03
N TRP A 130 5.90 9.72 -10.05
CA TRP A 130 6.80 10.44 -9.17
C TRP A 130 8.26 10.04 -9.39
N GLY A 131 9.12 11.05 -9.48
CA GLY A 131 10.56 10.86 -9.53
C GLY A 131 11.16 10.54 -8.16
N LYS A 132 12.48 10.44 -8.12
CA LYS A 132 13.27 10.31 -6.89
C LYS A 132 13.60 11.71 -6.31
N ASN A 133 14.09 11.74 -5.06
CA ASN A 133 14.64 12.93 -4.40
C ASN A 133 13.64 14.07 -4.18
N ASN A 134 12.40 13.76 -3.86
CA ASN A 134 11.42 14.74 -3.41
C ASN A 134 11.46 14.87 -1.88
N LYS A 135 11.00 16.03 -1.38
CA LYS A 135 10.98 16.31 0.07
C LYS A 135 9.97 15.43 0.81
N LEU A 136 8.82 15.18 0.20
CA LEU A 136 7.70 14.53 0.86
C LEU A 136 7.03 13.51 -0.06
N LEU A 137 6.59 12.38 0.53
CA LEU A 137 5.67 11.43 -0.07
C LEU A 137 4.57 11.11 0.93
N VAL A 138 3.32 11.02 0.46
CA VAL A 138 2.20 10.50 1.26
C VAL A 138 1.75 9.15 0.70
N ILE A 139 1.62 8.15 1.57
CA ILE A 139 1.12 6.81 1.23
C ILE A 139 -0.27 6.66 1.81
N PHE A 140 -1.26 6.46 0.95
CA PHE A 140 -2.64 6.21 1.33
C PHE A 140 -2.99 4.72 1.26
N GLU A 141 -4.02 4.31 2.00
CA GLU A 141 -4.53 2.94 1.92
C GLU A 141 -5.25 2.69 0.60
N GLY A 142 -6.09 3.63 0.15
CA GLY A 142 -6.94 3.53 -1.03
C GLY A 142 -6.53 4.46 -2.17
N GLU A 143 -6.81 4.03 -3.43
CA GLU A 143 -6.53 4.84 -4.62
C GLU A 143 -7.33 6.15 -4.64
N LYS A 144 -8.54 6.16 -4.06
CA LYS A 144 -9.39 7.37 -4.04
C LYS A 144 -8.89 8.41 -3.08
N ASP A 145 -8.27 7.98 -1.99
CA ASP A 145 -7.68 8.88 -1.00
C ASP A 145 -6.44 9.57 -1.55
N ALA A 146 -5.59 8.81 -2.24
CA ALA A 146 -4.46 9.37 -2.97
C ALA A 146 -4.91 10.39 -4.05
N LEU A 147 -5.96 10.06 -4.81
CA LEU A 147 -6.53 10.97 -5.80
C LEU A 147 -7.12 12.22 -5.15
N SER A 148 -7.82 12.08 -4.01
CA SER A 148 -8.37 13.20 -3.26
C SER A 148 -7.29 14.16 -2.79
N TYR A 149 -6.20 13.61 -2.25
CA TYR A 149 -5.04 14.41 -1.88
C TYR A 149 -4.38 15.08 -3.08
N MET A 150 -4.15 14.37 -4.17
CA MET A 150 -3.56 14.93 -5.40
C MET A 150 -4.43 16.04 -6.01
N GLN A 151 -5.76 15.96 -5.87
CA GLN A 151 -6.68 16.99 -6.33
C GLN A 151 -6.56 18.29 -5.51
N VAL A 152 -6.39 18.17 -4.19
CA VAL A 152 -6.27 19.32 -3.27
C VAL A 152 -4.85 19.88 -3.26
N ARG A 153 -3.85 19.00 -3.37
CA ARG A 153 -2.43 19.33 -3.28
C ARG A 153 -1.71 18.97 -4.57
N GLU A 154 -2.08 19.67 -5.63
CA GLU A 154 -1.49 19.47 -6.95
C GLU A 154 0.04 19.52 -6.92
N GLY A 155 0.68 18.54 -7.58
CA GLY A 155 2.14 18.43 -7.62
C GLY A 155 2.81 17.85 -6.37
N TRP A 156 2.05 17.53 -5.34
CA TRP A 156 2.59 16.88 -4.15
C TRP A 156 2.54 15.34 -4.28
N PRO A 157 3.67 14.65 -4.11
CA PRO A 157 3.73 13.21 -4.28
C PRO A 157 2.78 12.44 -3.35
N ALA A 158 1.94 11.62 -3.97
CA ALA A 158 1.05 10.71 -3.27
C ALA A 158 0.95 9.38 -4.02
N VAL A 159 0.86 8.30 -3.26
CA VAL A 159 0.70 6.93 -3.78
C VAL A 159 -0.32 6.17 -2.94
N SER A 160 -0.76 5.03 -3.43
CA SER A 160 -1.66 4.16 -2.69
C SER A 160 -1.14 2.73 -2.66
N ILE A 161 -1.47 2.01 -1.59
CA ILE A 161 -1.21 0.58 -1.47
C ILE A 161 -2.08 -0.17 -2.50
N PRO A 162 -1.52 -1.13 -3.26
CA PRO A 162 -2.28 -1.79 -4.32
C PRO A 162 -3.44 -2.65 -3.80
N ASN A 163 -3.26 -3.36 -2.68
CA ASN A 163 -4.23 -4.34 -2.18
C ASN A 163 -4.66 -4.09 -0.73
N GLY A 164 -4.86 -2.79 -0.37
CA GLY A 164 -5.24 -2.38 0.98
C GLY A 164 -4.13 -2.56 2.02
N CYS A 165 -4.39 -2.12 3.26
CA CYS A 165 -3.36 -2.00 4.30
C CYS A 165 -2.68 -3.31 4.69
N GLU A 166 -3.31 -4.48 4.49
CA GLU A 166 -2.66 -5.78 4.75
C GLU A 166 -1.45 -6.04 3.85
N SER A 167 -1.44 -5.50 2.63
CA SER A 167 -0.29 -5.61 1.71
C SER A 167 0.76 -4.50 1.91
N GLY A 168 0.51 -3.53 2.79
CA GLY A 168 1.35 -2.36 3.01
C GLY A 168 2.79 -2.72 3.33
N SER A 169 3.00 -3.59 4.32
CA SER A 169 4.34 -4.04 4.72
C SER A 169 5.14 -4.67 3.58
N LYS A 170 4.48 -5.46 2.73
CA LYS A 170 5.13 -6.09 1.57
C LYS A 170 5.57 -5.04 0.56
N THR A 171 4.68 -4.09 0.24
CA THR A 171 4.95 -3.04 -0.74
C THR A 171 6.03 -2.09 -0.23
N ILE A 172 5.98 -1.66 1.04
CA ILE A 172 7.00 -0.78 1.64
C ILE A 172 8.38 -1.45 1.61
N LYS A 173 8.48 -2.73 2.00
CA LYS A 173 9.75 -3.48 1.95
C LYS A 173 10.30 -3.58 0.53
N ALA A 174 9.44 -3.89 -0.45
CA ALA A 174 9.85 -4.01 -1.84
C ALA A 174 10.30 -2.67 -2.45
N GLN A 175 9.74 -1.55 -1.99
CA GLN A 175 10.03 -0.21 -2.51
C GLN A 175 10.89 0.63 -1.55
N LEU A 176 11.55 0.00 -0.58
CA LEU A 176 12.30 0.72 0.46
C LEU A 176 13.37 1.65 -0.15
N GLU A 177 14.12 1.21 -1.13
CA GLU A 177 15.15 2.03 -1.79
C GLU A 177 14.54 3.30 -2.41
N TRP A 178 13.40 3.18 -3.07
CA TRP A 178 12.69 4.32 -3.63
C TRP A 178 12.16 5.25 -2.54
N LEU A 179 11.57 4.71 -1.47
CA LEU A 179 11.07 5.47 -0.32
C LEU A 179 12.18 6.23 0.39
N LEU A 180 13.39 5.66 0.46
CA LEU A 180 14.55 6.30 1.07
C LEU A 180 15.04 7.54 0.31
N THR A 181 14.65 7.74 -0.94
CA THR A 181 14.97 8.95 -1.70
C THR A 181 14.15 10.19 -1.29
N PHE A 182 13.07 10.02 -0.53
CA PHE A 182 12.28 11.13 0.03
C PHE A 182 12.85 11.55 1.39
N GLU A 183 12.76 12.82 1.75
CA GLU A 183 13.15 13.27 3.09
C GLU A 183 12.18 12.77 4.16
N ILE A 184 10.87 12.85 3.86
CA ILE A 184 9.78 12.44 4.75
C ILE A 184 8.80 11.56 3.99
N VAL A 185 8.37 10.47 4.62
CA VAL A 185 7.30 9.58 4.14
C VAL A 185 6.19 9.56 5.18
N ILE A 186 4.99 9.98 4.79
CA ILE A 186 3.81 10.00 5.66
C ILE A 186 2.89 8.84 5.28
N LEU A 187 2.56 7.99 6.25
CA LEU A 187 1.53 6.97 6.11
C LEU A 187 0.19 7.56 6.58
N CYS A 188 -0.76 7.73 5.67
CA CYS A 188 -2.09 8.23 5.94
C CYS A 188 -3.14 7.19 5.55
N TYR A 189 -3.32 6.17 6.41
CA TYR A 189 -4.29 5.11 6.24
C TYR A 189 -5.65 5.51 6.81
N ASP A 190 -6.67 4.67 6.60
CA ASP A 190 -8.00 4.91 7.12
C ASP A 190 -7.96 5.16 8.64
N ASN A 191 -8.73 6.13 9.11
CA ASN A 191 -8.78 6.54 10.53
C ASN A 191 -9.65 5.61 11.38
N ASP A 192 -9.72 4.33 11.04
CA ASP A 192 -10.34 3.28 11.83
C ASP A 192 -9.28 2.45 12.58
N ALA A 193 -9.71 1.53 13.43
CA ALA A 193 -8.82 0.72 14.26
C ALA A 193 -7.85 -0.13 13.41
N HIS A 194 -8.32 -0.60 12.24
CA HIS A 194 -7.54 -1.45 11.34
C HIS A 194 -6.46 -0.65 10.63
N GLY A 195 -6.81 0.48 10.03
CA GLY A 195 -5.87 1.37 9.36
C GLY A 195 -4.82 1.93 10.31
N LYS A 196 -5.21 2.34 11.53
CA LYS A 196 -4.27 2.81 12.56
C LYS A 196 -3.25 1.74 12.95
N LYS A 197 -3.70 0.50 13.18
CA LYS A 197 -2.81 -0.62 13.50
C LYS A 197 -1.85 -0.92 12.35
N ALA A 198 -2.35 -0.90 11.11
CA ALA A 198 -1.53 -1.11 9.94
C ALA A 198 -0.51 0.01 9.73
N ALA A 199 -0.90 1.28 9.91
CA ALA A 199 0.01 2.42 9.82
C ALA A 199 1.15 2.33 10.85
N LEU A 200 0.85 1.96 12.10
CA LEU A 200 1.85 1.73 13.15
C LEU A 200 2.79 0.58 12.82
N ARG A 201 2.28 -0.53 12.27
CA ARG A 201 3.11 -1.66 11.82
C ARG A 201 4.04 -1.24 10.68
N ASP A 202 3.52 -0.52 9.72
CA ASP A 202 4.19 -0.24 8.46
C ASP A 202 5.21 0.90 8.57
N VAL A 203 4.96 1.91 9.42
CA VAL A 203 5.90 3.01 9.65
C VAL A 203 7.22 2.53 10.29
N GLN A 204 7.18 1.44 11.04
CA GLN A 204 8.36 0.81 11.67
C GLN A 204 9.37 0.24 10.65
N LEU A 205 8.95 0.06 9.40
CA LEU A 205 9.82 -0.40 8.32
C LEU A 205 10.70 0.72 7.76
N LEU A 206 10.38 1.97 8.10
CA LEU A 206 11.14 3.14 7.68
C LEU A 206 12.18 3.51 8.75
N PRO A 207 13.32 4.07 8.36
CA PRO A 207 14.32 4.57 9.31
C PRO A 207 13.71 5.62 10.25
N PRO A 208 14.26 5.75 11.48
CA PRO A 208 13.87 6.80 12.42
C PRO A 208 13.86 8.19 11.75
N ARG A 209 12.92 9.05 12.14
CA ARG A 209 12.70 10.41 11.63
C ARG A 209 12.23 10.51 10.16
N LYS A 210 12.30 9.44 9.38
CA LYS A 210 11.80 9.42 8.00
C LYS A 210 10.30 9.15 7.92
N GLY A 211 9.82 8.19 8.72
CA GLY A 211 8.43 7.77 8.75
C GLY A 211 7.58 8.64 9.69
N LYS A 212 6.44 9.12 9.19
CA LYS A 212 5.43 9.81 9.99
C LYS A 212 4.06 9.18 9.78
N ILE A 213 3.17 9.33 10.75
CA ILE A 213 1.77 8.93 10.64
C ILE A 213 0.93 10.19 10.53
N GLY A 214 0.19 10.32 9.41
CA GLY A 214 -0.78 11.36 9.17
C GLY A 214 -2.19 10.87 9.44
N VAL A 215 -3.04 11.72 10.00
CA VAL A 215 -4.45 11.45 10.28
C VAL A 215 -5.30 12.57 9.71
N ILE A 216 -6.35 12.23 8.97
CA ILE A 216 -7.37 13.19 8.54
C ILE A 216 -8.34 13.38 9.70
N GLU A 217 -8.14 14.43 10.47
CA GLU A 217 -8.96 14.67 11.67
C GLU A 217 -10.42 14.94 11.31
N GLY A 218 -11.33 14.30 12.01
CA GLY A 218 -12.77 14.42 11.79
C GLY A 218 -13.36 13.56 10.68
N TYR A 219 -12.52 12.85 9.93
CA TYR A 219 -12.94 12.02 8.79
C TYR A 219 -12.29 10.63 8.85
N LYS A 220 -12.97 9.67 8.22
CA LYS A 220 -12.44 8.32 8.10
C LYS A 220 -11.22 8.29 7.17
N ASP A 221 -11.31 8.98 6.04
CA ASP A 221 -10.32 8.98 4.98
C ASP A 221 -10.26 10.33 4.24
N ALA A 222 -9.30 10.49 3.33
CA ALA A 222 -9.14 11.73 2.57
C ALA A 222 -10.28 11.98 1.58
N ASN A 223 -10.89 10.91 1.05
CA ASN A 223 -12.01 11.07 0.14
C ASN A 223 -13.28 11.54 0.87
N GLU A 224 -13.51 11.10 2.10
CA GLU A 224 -14.63 11.61 2.92
C GLU A 224 -14.47 13.10 3.21
N ALA A 225 -13.27 13.56 3.57
CA ALA A 225 -12.97 14.97 3.76
C ALA A 225 -13.16 15.79 2.46
N LEU A 226 -12.74 15.23 1.30
CA LEU A 226 -12.96 15.87 0.01
C LEU A 226 -14.47 16.02 -0.29
N GLN A 227 -15.28 15.00 -0.03
CA GLN A 227 -16.74 15.03 -0.22
C GLN A 227 -17.42 16.04 0.70
N ALA A 228 -16.89 16.25 1.90
CA ALA A 228 -17.33 17.29 2.84
C ALA A 228 -16.86 18.70 2.44
N GLY A 229 -15.97 18.83 1.45
CA GLY A 229 -15.37 20.10 1.05
C GLY A 229 -14.30 20.63 2.02
N ASP A 230 -13.85 19.81 2.97
CA ASP A 230 -12.82 20.20 3.95
C ASP A 230 -11.40 19.96 3.41
N PHE A 231 -10.99 20.79 2.49
CA PHE A 231 -9.64 20.78 1.91
C PHE A 231 -8.56 21.13 2.94
N LYS A 232 -8.95 21.82 4.03
CA LYS A 232 -8.05 22.17 5.12
C LYS A 232 -7.65 20.92 5.90
N ALA A 233 -8.58 20.01 6.20
CA ALA A 233 -8.30 18.75 6.89
C ALA A 233 -7.30 17.92 6.10
N ILE A 234 -7.47 17.79 4.77
CA ILE A 234 -6.55 17.08 3.87
C ILE A 234 -5.15 17.73 3.87
N THR A 235 -5.09 19.06 3.85
CA THR A 235 -3.82 19.78 3.81
C THR A 235 -3.09 19.74 5.15
N SER A 236 -3.80 19.97 6.26
CA SER A 236 -3.21 20.03 7.60
C SER A 236 -2.68 18.70 8.08
N MET A 237 -3.20 17.58 7.56
CA MET A 237 -2.68 16.23 7.84
C MET A 237 -1.17 16.15 7.64
N VAL A 238 -0.62 16.77 6.59
CA VAL A 238 0.81 16.74 6.31
C VAL A 238 1.63 17.45 7.38
N PHE A 239 1.16 18.61 7.82
CA PHE A 239 1.84 19.43 8.82
C PHE A 239 1.69 18.89 10.24
N ASN A 240 0.58 18.20 10.51
CA ASN A 240 0.28 17.59 11.80
C ASN A 240 0.75 16.13 11.91
N ALA A 241 1.36 15.58 10.85
CA ALA A 241 1.84 14.21 10.86
C ALA A 241 2.88 13.98 11.96
N LYS A 242 2.60 13.00 12.81
CA LYS A 242 3.43 12.67 13.98
C LYS A 242 4.56 11.73 13.57
N GLU A 243 5.77 12.07 14.03
CA GLU A 243 6.91 11.18 13.90
C GLU A 243 6.67 9.91 14.70
N TYR A 244 7.01 8.77 14.10
CA TYR A 244 6.99 7.51 14.81
C TYR A 244 8.26 7.38 15.63
N GLU A 245 8.08 7.23 16.95
CA GLU A 245 9.15 6.94 17.90
C GLU A 245 8.96 5.51 18.41
N PRO A 246 9.92 4.60 18.16
CA PRO A 246 9.87 3.27 18.75
C PRO A 246 9.93 3.35 20.28
N ASP A 247 9.20 2.47 20.96
CA ASP A 247 9.24 2.36 22.42
C ASP A 247 10.70 2.13 22.90
N GLY A 248 11.11 2.92 23.87
CA GLY A 248 12.46 2.85 24.45
C GLY A 248 13.56 3.60 23.68
N ILE A 249 13.25 4.23 22.54
CA ILE A 249 14.17 5.13 21.83
C ILE A 249 13.73 6.57 22.06
N VAL A 250 14.53 7.32 22.81
CA VAL A 250 14.30 8.76 23.02
C VAL A 250 15.30 9.54 22.16
N CYS A 251 14.79 10.44 21.30
CA CYS A 251 15.65 11.32 20.51
C CYS A 251 16.49 12.22 21.40
N ALA A 252 17.75 12.48 21.01
CA ALA A 252 18.68 13.31 21.78
C ALA A 252 18.13 14.68 22.14
N ASP A 253 17.33 15.28 21.25
CA ASP A 253 16.68 16.58 21.48
C ASP A 253 15.68 16.53 22.67
N LYS A 254 14.99 15.41 22.87
CA LYS A 254 14.10 15.19 24.02
C LYS A 254 14.87 14.86 25.30
N LEU A 255 15.98 14.12 25.16
CA LEU A 255 16.89 13.87 26.30
C LEU A 255 17.49 15.17 26.84
N LEU A 256 17.85 16.09 25.95
CA LEU A 256 18.36 17.40 26.35
C LEU A 256 17.33 18.17 27.19
N SER A 257 16.07 18.16 26.81
CA SER A 257 15.00 18.79 27.59
C SER A 257 14.83 18.15 28.96
N LEU A 258 14.88 16.82 29.05
CA LEU A 258 14.78 16.07 30.30
C LEU A 258 16.00 16.29 31.23
N VAL A 259 17.21 16.47 30.67
CA VAL A 259 18.41 16.74 31.40
C VAL A 259 18.48 18.19 31.89
N LEU A 260 17.87 19.12 31.15
CA LEU A 260 17.82 20.54 31.51
C LEU A 260 16.66 20.89 32.46
N GLU A 261 15.70 20.00 32.68
CA GLU A 261 14.75 20.13 33.78
C GLU A 261 15.53 19.90 35.10
N ASP A 262 15.73 20.97 35.86
CA ASP A 262 16.36 20.90 37.18
C ASP A 262 15.69 19.83 38.06
N PRO A 263 16.41 18.86 38.59
CA PRO A 263 15.81 17.91 39.50
C PRO A 263 15.26 18.70 40.70
N LYS A 264 13.96 18.60 40.96
CA LYS A 264 13.39 19.10 42.22
C LYS A 264 14.03 18.32 43.34
N VAL A 265 15.07 18.89 43.92
CA VAL A 265 15.69 18.36 45.13
C VAL A 265 14.68 18.65 46.24
N ASP A 266 13.94 17.64 46.68
CA ASP A 266 13.25 17.73 47.95
C ASP A 266 14.29 17.90 49.04
N SER A 267 14.38 19.13 49.57
CA SER A 267 15.23 19.41 50.70
C SER A 267 14.70 18.65 51.92
N VAL A 268 15.31 17.54 52.25
CA VAL A 268 15.10 16.89 53.53
C VAL A 268 15.82 17.75 54.56
N SER A 269 15.02 18.55 55.31
CA SER A 269 15.53 19.23 56.51
C SER A 269 15.69 18.18 57.61
N TYR A 270 16.89 18.03 58.11
CA TYR A 270 17.20 17.30 59.32
C TYR A 270 16.88 18.14 60.57
#